data_6f0f68470bfe85d983bbd967742ae633
#
_entry.id   6f0f68470bfe85d983bbd967742ae633
#
_cell.length_a   1.000
_cell.length_b   1.000
_cell.length_c   1.000
_cell.angle_alpha   90.00
_cell.angle_beta   90.00
_cell.angle_gamma   90.00
#
_symmetry.space_group_name_H-M   'P 1'
#
loop_
_entity.id
_entity.type
_entity.pdbx_description
1 polymer ?
#
loop_
_entity_poly.entity_id
_entity_poly.type
_entity_poly.pdbx_seq_one_letter_code
_entity_poly.pdbx_strand_id
1 'polypeptide(L)'
;MRYLQAGSGPALILIHGLMGYSFSWRFTIPALAPHATVYAIDNLGAGLSTANEGMDCRMRATADRVLQFADAIGIKEFDLLGTSHGGGVAIMVAALCTERRDPRLQRLVLVAAVNPWSSHGKRLAPFVGSAFGSMLFRNTIGRWPSLHDVGLRRMFGDTSKIPPDSLEGYRIPILKNRVLHHGLHIARNWTADLAELEAALPKIRDYPTLLMWGTKDSAVHFQSAEPLRRNFKNARLVAFEGIGHLPYEEAPEDFNRALVEFLTSSQFSQSGSD
;
A
#
# COMPACT_ATOMS: atom_id res chain seq x y z
N MET A 1 11.21 -6.41 -11.40
CA MET A 1 10.68 -6.03 -10.06
C MET A 1 11.49 -6.76 -9.02
N ARG A 2 12.06 -6.04 -8.03
CA ARG A 2 12.71 -6.66 -6.87
C ARG A 2 11.66 -7.04 -5.82
N TYR A 3 11.92 -8.10 -5.08
CA TYR A 3 11.07 -8.52 -3.98
C TYR A 3 11.87 -9.24 -2.90
N LEU A 4 11.32 -9.32 -1.69
CA LEU A 4 11.75 -10.20 -0.62
C LEU A 4 10.76 -11.35 -0.52
N GLN A 5 11.27 -12.56 -0.32
CA GLN A 5 10.44 -13.74 -0.10
C GLN A 5 10.83 -14.39 1.22
N ALA A 6 9.83 -14.79 2.01
CA ALA A 6 10.04 -15.53 3.25
C ALA A 6 8.83 -16.42 3.56
N GLY A 7 9.08 -17.49 4.33
CA GLY A 7 8.03 -18.39 4.81
C GLY A 7 7.61 -19.46 3.80
N SER A 8 6.56 -20.18 4.17
CA SER A 8 5.94 -21.25 3.37
C SER A 8 4.44 -21.30 3.66
N GLY A 9 3.64 -21.76 2.67
CA GLY A 9 2.18 -21.81 2.75
C GLY A 9 1.50 -20.96 1.68
N PRO A 10 0.24 -20.52 1.89
CA PRO A 10 -0.50 -19.68 0.96
C PRO A 10 0.27 -18.40 0.61
N ALA A 11 0.21 -17.98 -0.66
CA ALA A 11 0.93 -16.79 -1.09
C ALA A 11 0.27 -15.51 -0.57
N LEU A 12 1.09 -14.58 -0.06
CA LEU A 12 0.68 -13.25 0.37
C LEU A 12 1.58 -12.20 -0.28
N ILE A 13 1.01 -11.33 -1.10
CA ILE A 13 1.73 -10.23 -1.75
C ILE A 13 1.55 -8.95 -0.91
N LEU A 14 2.65 -8.28 -0.58
CA LEU A 14 2.67 -7.02 0.18
C LEU A 14 3.09 -5.86 -0.72
N ILE A 15 2.20 -4.86 -0.85
CA ILE A 15 2.43 -3.64 -1.64
C ILE A 15 2.65 -2.45 -0.71
N HIS A 16 3.81 -1.81 -0.82
CA HIS A 16 4.19 -0.63 -0.02
C HIS A 16 3.48 0.66 -0.47
N GLY A 17 3.51 1.68 0.38
CA GLY A 17 2.99 3.01 0.11
C GLY A 17 3.87 3.87 -0.80
N LEU A 18 3.42 5.11 -1.07
CA LEU A 18 4.18 6.09 -1.84
C LEU A 18 5.55 6.32 -1.21
N MET A 19 6.61 6.30 -2.03
CA MET A 19 8.02 6.46 -1.62
C MET A 19 8.53 5.39 -0.63
N GLY A 20 7.70 4.37 -0.31
CA GLY A 20 8.10 3.20 0.46
C GLY A 20 8.76 2.12 -0.40
N TYR A 21 9.07 0.99 0.22
CA TYR A 21 9.60 -0.22 -0.42
C TYR A 21 9.48 -1.42 0.55
N SER A 22 9.99 -2.56 0.19
CA SER A 22 9.90 -3.80 0.99
C SER A 22 10.39 -3.68 2.45
N PHE A 23 11.21 -2.69 2.76
CA PHE A 23 11.66 -2.34 4.12
C PHE A 23 10.48 -2.03 5.08
N SER A 24 9.37 -1.51 4.55
CA SER A 24 8.13 -1.25 5.32
C SER A 24 7.64 -2.49 6.08
N TRP A 25 7.98 -3.67 5.58
CA TRP A 25 7.46 -4.94 6.09
C TRP A 25 8.43 -5.71 6.99
N ARG A 26 9.54 -5.09 7.43
CA ARG A 26 10.60 -5.76 8.21
C ARG A 26 10.12 -6.33 9.55
N PHE A 27 9.12 -5.71 10.18
CA PHE A 27 8.49 -6.24 11.39
C PHE A 27 7.31 -7.18 11.09
N THR A 28 6.78 -7.14 9.88
CA THR A 28 5.61 -7.94 9.48
C THR A 28 6.03 -9.27 8.84
N ILE A 29 7.06 -9.27 8.01
CA ILE A 29 7.54 -10.50 7.33
C ILE A 29 7.87 -11.61 8.33
N PRO A 30 8.62 -11.40 9.42
CA PRO A 30 8.95 -12.47 10.38
C PRO A 30 7.70 -13.06 11.06
N ALA A 31 6.69 -12.22 11.35
CA ALA A 31 5.45 -12.66 11.99
C ALA A 31 4.56 -13.47 11.03
N LEU A 32 4.61 -13.18 9.73
CA LEU A 32 3.79 -13.85 8.72
C LEU A 32 4.44 -15.11 8.13
N ALA A 33 5.76 -15.21 8.14
CA ALA A 33 6.51 -16.32 7.54
C ALA A 33 6.11 -17.73 8.05
N PRO A 34 5.68 -17.91 9.33
CA PRO A 34 5.14 -19.18 9.80
C PRO A 34 3.78 -19.56 9.19
N HIS A 35 3.05 -18.62 8.59
CA HIS A 35 1.65 -18.78 8.17
C HIS A 35 1.46 -18.65 6.65
N ALA A 36 2.42 -18.03 5.93
CA ALA A 36 2.30 -17.72 4.52
C ALA A 36 3.65 -17.68 3.80
N THR A 37 3.64 -17.88 2.49
CA THR A 37 4.75 -17.46 1.63
C THR A 37 4.58 -16.00 1.30
N VAL A 38 5.35 -15.14 1.97
CA VAL A 38 5.25 -13.68 1.86
C VAL A 38 6.12 -13.19 0.71
N TYR A 39 5.55 -12.35 -0.16
CA TYR A 39 6.23 -11.65 -1.25
C TYR A 39 6.12 -10.14 -1.04
N ALA A 40 7.11 -9.51 -0.42
CA ALA A 40 7.16 -8.06 -0.27
C ALA A 40 7.81 -7.43 -1.49
N ILE A 41 7.02 -6.86 -2.39
CA ILE A 41 7.49 -6.32 -3.67
C ILE A 41 7.92 -4.86 -3.55
N ASP A 42 8.99 -4.50 -4.28
CA ASP A 42 9.32 -3.10 -4.61
C ASP A 42 8.69 -2.79 -5.97
N ASN A 43 7.66 -1.95 -6.01
CA ASN A 43 7.04 -1.54 -7.28
C ASN A 43 8.09 -0.96 -8.24
N LEU A 44 7.90 -1.15 -9.56
CA LEU A 44 8.80 -0.55 -10.54
C LEU A 44 8.86 0.97 -10.35
N GLY A 45 10.06 1.51 -10.31
CA GLY A 45 10.30 2.92 -10.01
C GLY A 45 10.45 3.25 -8.53
N ALA A 46 10.05 2.36 -7.63
CA ALA A 46 10.20 2.52 -6.18
C ALA A 46 11.32 1.64 -5.61
N GLY A 47 11.70 1.91 -4.37
CA GLY A 47 12.64 1.11 -3.63
C GLY A 47 13.94 0.81 -4.38
N LEU A 48 14.25 -0.47 -4.50
CA LEU A 48 15.43 -0.97 -5.19
C LEU A 48 15.11 -1.55 -6.57
N SER A 49 13.84 -1.53 -7.00
CA SER A 49 13.42 -1.90 -8.35
C SER A 49 13.91 -0.91 -9.41
N THR A 50 14.02 -1.37 -10.65
CA THR A 50 14.32 -0.52 -11.80
C THR A 50 13.11 0.32 -12.21
N ALA A 51 13.33 1.33 -13.04
CA ALA A 51 12.30 2.09 -13.74
C ALA A 51 12.71 2.25 -15.21
N ASN A 52 11.75 2.16 -16.11
CA ASN A 52 11.93 2.51 -17.51
C ASN A 52 11.46 3.96 -17.74
N GLU A 53 12.12 4.68 -18.65
CA GLU A 53 11.64 5.99 -19.08
C GLU A 53 10.23 5.86 -19.69
N GLY A 54 9.36 6.83 -19.37
CA GLY A 54 7.98 6.83 -19.87
C GLY A 54 7.03 5.81 -19.24
N MET A 55 7.47 5.08 -18.19
CA MET A 55 6.62 4.11 -17.52
C MET A 55 5.36 4.78 -16.96
N ASP A 56 4.19 4.22 -17.28
CA ASP A 56 2.92 4.61 -16.67
C ASP A 56 2.90 4.24 -15.18
N CYS A 57 2.78 5.23 -14.31
CA CYS A 57 2.76 5.08 -12.85
C CYS A 57 1.36 5.18 -12.25
N ARG A 58 0.30 5.17 -13.06
CA ARG A 58 -1.09 5.13 -12.55
C ARG A 58 -1.32 3.84 -11.75
N MET A 59 -2.25 3.91 -10.81
CA MET A 59 -2.56 2.76 -9.94
C MET A 59 -2.95 1.53 -10.75
N ARG A 60 -3.77 1.68 -11.79
CA ARG A 60 -4.17 0.59 -12.69
C ARG A 60 -2.99 -0.09 -13.41
N ALA A 61 -2.09 0.71 -13.97
CA ALA A 61 -0.90 0.18 -14.63
C ALA A 61 0.06 -0.50 -13.63
N THR A 62 0.12 0.00 -12.40
CA THR A 62 0.89 -0.62 -11.31
C THR A 62 0.24 -1.93 -10.88
N ALA A 63 -1.09 -1.98 -10.75
CA ALA A 63 -1.85 -3.18 -10.45
C ALA A 63 -1.66 -4.28 -11.49
N ASP A 64 -1.68 -3.92 -12.79
CA ASP A 64 -1.39 -4.86 -13.87
C ASP A 64 0.00 -5.48 -13.73
N ARG A 65 1.01 -4.70 -13.37
CA ARG A 65 2.37 -5.21 -13.11
C ARG A 65 2.47 -6.12 -11.88
N VAL A 66 1.60 -5.94 -10.88
CA VAL A 66 1.50 -6.88 -9.74
C VAL A 66 0.96 -8.23 -10.24
N LEU A 67 -0.04 -8.24 -11.10
CA LEU A 67 -0.55 -9.48 -11.70
C LEU A 67 0.49 -10.15 -12.60
N GLN A 68 1.20 -9.38 -13.43
CA GLN A 68 2.33 -9.89 -14.23
C GLN A 68 3.46 -10.47 -13.34
N PHE A 69 3.72 -9.88 -12.18
CA PHE A 69 4.65 -10.44 -11.21
C PHE A 69 4.16 -11.80 -10.69
N ALA A 70 2.89 -11.91 -10.32
CA ALA A 70 2.29 -13.17 -9.89
C ALA A 70 2.37 -14.25 -10.99
N ASP A 71 2.14 -13.86 -12.26
CA ASP A 71 2.30 -14.75 -13.42
C ASP A 71 3.75 -15.23 -13.57
N ALA A 72 4.71 -14.32 -13.49
CA ALA A 72 6.13 -14.59 -13.72
C ALA A 72 6.73 -15.56 -12.69
N ILE A 73 6.22 -15.56 -11.44
CA ILE A 73 6.68 -16.47 -10.39
C ILE A 73 5.71 -17.66 -10.15
N GLY A 74 4.67 -17.79 -10.98
CA GLY A 74 3.78 -18.94 -11.00
C GLY A 74 2.79 -19.03 -9.84
N ILE A 75 2.42 -17.89 -9.22
CA ILE A 75 1.42 -17.84 -8.13
C ILE A 75 0.04 -18.19 -8.70
N LYS A 76 -0.60 -19.22 -8.11
CA LYS A 76 -1.92 -19.72 -8.53
C LYS A 76 -3.06 -19.11 -7.75
N GLU A 77 -2.84 -18.81 -6.47
CA GLU A 77 -3.77 -18.14 -5.56
C GLU A 77 -2.98 -17.24 -4.63
N PHE A 78 -3.53 -16.10 -4.24
CA PHE A 78 -2.86 -15.19 -3.32
C PHE A 78 -3.83 -14.33 -2.53
N ASP A 79 -3.40 -13.97 -1.33
CA ASP A 79 -3.92 -12.84 -0.57
C ASP A 79 -3.11 -11.59 -0.91
N LEU A 80 -3.73 -10.44 -0.77
CA LEU A 80 -3.10 -9.18 -1.13
C LEU A 80 -3.21 -8.16 0.00
N LEU A 81 -2.07 -7.61 0.43
CA LEU A 81 -2.03 -6.50 1.36
C LEU A 81 -1.42 -5.28 0.70
N GLY A 82 -2.11 -4.14 0.79
CA GLY A 82 -1.59 -2.86 0.32
C GLY A 82 -1.73 -1.76 1.37
N THR A 83 -0.66 -0.95 1.55
CA THR A 83 -0.70 0.21 2.46
C THR A 83 -0.72 1.52 1.69
N SER A 84 -1.49 2.51 2.17
CA SER A 84 -1.51 3.87 1.62
C SER A 84 -1.81 3.87 0.12
N HIS A 85 -0.91 4.43 -0.72
CA HIS A 85 -0.97 4.33 -2.18
C HIS A 85 -1.02 2.87 -2.66
N GLY A 86 -0.22 1.98 -2.03
CA GLY A 86 -0.27 0.54 -2.32
C GLY A 86 -1.63 -0.09 -1.99
N GLY A 87 -2.39 0.48 -1.06
CA GLY A 87 -3.78 0.10 -0.80
C GLY A 87 -4.70 0.45 -1.97
N GLY A 88 -4.53 1.63 -2.57
CA GLY A 88 -5.21 1.99 -3.82
C GLY A 88 -4.84 1.05 -4.98
N VAL A 89 -3.55 0.71 -5.09
CA VAL A 89 -3.10 -0.30 -6.07
C VAL A 89 -3.75 -1.66 -5.82
N ALA A 90 -3.87 -2.10 -4.55
CA ALA A 90 -4.52 -3.36 -4.20
C ALA A 90 -6.01 -3.38 -4.58
N ILE A 91 -6.74 -2.26 -4.40
CA ILE A 91 -8.10 -2.08 -4.91
C ILE A 91 -8.14 -2.25 -6.43
N MET A 92 -7.19 -1.68 -7.16
CA MET A 92 -7.12 -1.83 -8.62
C MET A 92 -6.74 -3.24 -9.05
N VAL A 93 -5.91 -3.98 -8.29
CA VAL A 93 -5.65 -5.41 -8.54
C VAL A 93 -6.95 -6.20 -8.43
N ALA A 94 -7.72 -5.99 -7.36
CA ALA A 94 -9.02 -6.65 -7.17
C ALA A 94 -9.99 -6.33 -8.31
N ALA A 95 -10.03 -5.07 -8.77
CA ALA A 95 -10.85 -4.66 -9.92
C ALA A 95 -10.42 -5.35 -11.21
N LEU A 96 -9.12 -5.45 -11.48
CA LEU A 96 -8.58 -6.15 -12.64
C LEU A 96 -8.88 -7.66 -12.59
N CYS A 97 -8.76 -8.29 -11.42
CA CYS A 97 -9.12 -9.71 -11.24
C CYS A 97 -10.60 -9.91 -11.58
N THR A 98 -11.49 -9.06 -11.08
CA THR A 98 -12.92 -9.12 -11.38
C THR A 98 -13.20 -8.92 -12.87
N GLU A 99 -12.61 -7.89 -13.50
CA GLU A 99 -12.81 -7.57 -14.92
C GLU A 99 -12.31 -8.69 -15.85
N ARG A 100 -11.22 -9.36 -15.46
CA ARG A 100 -10.58 -10.45 -16.24
C ARG A 100 -11.13 -11.83 -15.86
N ARG A 101 -12.01 -11.92 -14.88
CA ARG A 101 -12.48 -13.20 -14.29
C ARG A 101 -11.30 -14.06 -13.80
N ASP A 102 -10.31 -13.41 -13.20
CA ASP A 102 -9.14 -14.05 -12.62
C ASP A 102 -9.46 -14.45 -11.16
N PRO A 103 -9.58 -15.74 -10.83
CA PRO A 103 -9.99 -16.20 -9.50
C PRO A 103 -8.86 -16.19 -8.46
N ARG A 104 -7.66 -15.80 -8.82
CA ARG A 104 -6.47 -15.98 -7.97
C ARG A 104 -6.46 -15.15 -6.71
N LEU A 105 -7.08 -13.95 -6.72
CA LEU A 105 -7.15 -13.13 -5.51
C LEU A 105 -8.22 -13.66 -4.57
N GLN A 106 -7.81 -14.04 -3.35
CA GLN A 106 -8.69 -14.64 -2.36
C GLN A 106 -9.18 -13.63 -1.32
N ARG A 107 -8.27 -12.87 -0.73
CA ARG A 107 -8.57 -11.90 0.35
C ARG A 107 -7.82 -10.60 0.13
N LEU A 108 -8.40 -9.51 0.65
CA LEU A 108 -7.84 -8.17 0.53
C LEU A 108 -7.56 -7.57 1.92
N VAL A 109 -6.37 -7.03 2.12
CA VAL A 109 -6.01 -6.28 3.32
C VAL A 109 -5.62 -4.86 2.93
N LEU A 110 -6.34 -3.88 3.47
CA LEU A 110 -6.19 -2.46 3.15
C LEU A 110 -5.72 -1.70 4.39
N VAL A 111 -4.44 -1.31 4.40
CA VAL A 111 -3.84 -0.59 5.52
C VAL A 111 -3.77 0.90 5.20
N ALA A 112 -4.52 1.74 5.93
CA ALA A 112 -4.52 3.19 5.70
C ALA A 112 -4.61 3.55 4.21
N ALA A 113 -5.46 2.82 3.46
CA ALA A 113 -5.47 2.80 2.00
C ALA A 113 -5.98 4.11 1.40
N VAL A 114 -5.31 4.62 0.37
CA VAL A 114 -5.82 5.72 -0.45
C VAL A 114 -7.17 5.31 -1.05
N ASN A 115 -8.15 6.19 -0.87
CA ASN A 115 -9.53 5.94 -1.28
C ASN A 115 -10.24 7.26 -1.67
N PRO A 116 -11.40 7.22 -2.37
CA PRO A 116 -12.09 8.43 -2.86
C PRO A 116 -12.55 9.39 -1.76
N TRP A 117 -12.77 8.90 -0.54
CA TRP A 117 -13.24 9.72 0.58
C TRP A 117 -12.12 10.41 1.34
N SER A 118 -10.85 10.04 1.08
CA SER A 118 -9.70 10.72 1.66
C SER A 118 -9.55 12.13 1.07
N SER A 119 -9.52 13.13 1.94
CA SER A 119 -9.29 14.54 1.53
C SER A 119 -7.82 14.84 1.31
N HIS A 120 -6.93 14.09 1.96
CA HIS A 120 -5.48 14.30 1.88
C HIS A 120 -4.97 13.97 0.46
N GLY A 121 -4.01 14.74 0.00
CA GLY A 121 -3.47 14.59 -1.36
C GLY A 121 -4.29 15.29 -2.44
N LYS A 122 -5.62 15.44 -2.31
CA LYS A 122 -6.47 16.08 -3.33
C LYS A 122 -6.01 17.50 -3.71
N ARG A 123 -5.48 18.28 -2.75
CA ARG A 123 -4.96 19.63 -2.99
C ARG A 123 -3.46 19.64 -3.25
N LEU A 124 -2.69 18.85 -2.51
CA LEU A 124 -1.24 18.84 -2.56
C LEU A 124 -0.71 18.12 -3.81
N ALA A 125 -1.27 17.00 -4.17
CA ALA A 125 -0.78 16.20 -5.29
C ALA A 125 -0.84 16.92 -6.65
N PRO A 126 -1.94 17.63 -7.03
CA PRO A 126 -1.95 18.41 -8.25
C PRO A 126 -0.90 19.55 -8.26
N PHE A 127 -0.67 20.20 -7.11
CA PHE A 127 0.40 21.20 -7.00
C PHE A 127 1.78 20.58 -7.22
N VAL A 128 2.11 19.52 -6.48
CA VAL A 128 3.39 18.78 -6.60
C VAL A 128 3.57 18.21 -8.01
N GLY A 129 2.50 17.76 -8.64
CA GLY A 129 2.49 17.24 -10.01
C GLY A 129 2.68 18.30 -11.10
N SER A 130 2.42 19.59 -10.81
CA SER A 130 2.64 20.69 -11.75
C SER A 130 4.13 20.87 -12.10
N ALA A 131 4.44 21.56 -13.20
CA ALA A 131 5.83 21.81 -13.61
C ALA A 131 6.62 22.55 -12.52
N PHE A 132 6.03 23.60 -11.93
CA PHE A 132 6.64 24.40 -10.88
C PHE A 132 6.77 23.61 -9.57
N GLY A 133 5.71 22.95 -9.12
CA GLY A 133 5.72 22.13 -7.92
C GLY A 133 6.69 20.94 -8.02
N SER A 134 6.77 20.30 -9.19
CA SER A 134 7.73 19.22 -9.46
C SER A 134 9.18 19.70 -9.39
N MET A 135 9.47 20.88 -9.95
CA MET A 135 10.80 21.48 -9.86
C MET A 135 11.16 21.81 -8.41
N LEU A 136 10.24 22.43 -7.67
CA LEU A 136 10.43 22.76 -6.26
C LEU A 136 10.65 21.50 -5.42
N PHE A 137 9.81 20.48 -5.58
CA PHE A 137 9.89 19.22 -4.85
C PHE A 137 11.25 18.52 -5.07
N ARG A 138 11.70 18.39 -6.32
CA ARG A 138 12.99 17.77 -6.63
C ARG A 138 14.16 18.53 -6.03
N ASN A 139 14.17 19.87 -6.17
CA ASN A 139 15.24 20.71 -5.65
C ASN A 139 15.26 20.74 -4.12
N THR A 140 14.11 20.58 -3.47
CA THR A 140 13.99 20.62 -2.02
C THR A 140 14.34 19.27 -1.40
N ILE A 141 13.60 18.21 -1.76
CA ILE A 141 13.82 16.86 -1.17
C ILE A 141 15.16 16.27 -1.62
N GLY A 142 15.54 16.45 -2.88
CA GLY A 142 16.81 15.96 -3.39
C GLY A 142 18.03 16.64 -2.76
N ARG A 143 17.89 17.89 -2.31
CA ARG A 143 18.98 18.67 -1.73
C ARG A 143 19.05 18.61 -0.20
N TRP A 144 17.89 18.40 0.45
CA TRP A 144 17.77 18.30 1.90
C TRP A 144 16.96 17.05 2.28
N PRO A 145 17.62 15.86 2.30
CA PRO A 145 16.95 14.61 2.67
C PRO A 145 16.31 14.63 4.07
N SER A 146 16.78 15.50 4.98
CA SER A 146 16.16 15.72 6.30
C SER A 146 14.72 16.23 6.25
N LEU A 147 14.29 16.85 5.15
CA LEU A 147 12.88 17.23 4.97
C LEU A 147 11.97 16.01 4.79
N HIS A 148 12.50 14.92 4.21
CA HIS A 148 11.81 13.64 4.18
C HIS A 148 11.57 13.11 5.60
N ASP A 149 12.55 13.24 6.51
CA ASP A 149 12.41 12.79 7.89
C ASP A 149 11.31 13.56 8.62
N VAL A 150 11.17 14.87 8.37
CA VAL A 150 10.05 15.66 8.90
C VAL A 150 8.72 15.13 8.39
N GLY A 151 8.62 14.80 7.10
CA GLY A 151 7.44 14.18 6.50
C GLY A 151 7.12 12.82 7.12
N LEU A 152 8.13 11.96 7.26
CA LEU A 152 7.99 10.63 7.84
C LEU A 152 7.57 10.70 9.31
N ARG A 153 8.18 11.58 10.12
CA ARG A 153 7.79 11.77 11.54
C ARG A 153 6.32 12.15 11.70
N ARG A 154 5.75 12.92 10.77
CA ARG A 154 4.33 13.29 10.76
C ARG A 154 3.40 12.12 10.45
N MET A 155 3.92 11.02 9.90
CA MET A 155 3.12 9.81 9.65
C MET A 155 2.85 9.02 10.94
N PHE A 156 3.64 9.24 12.02
CA PHE A 156 3.44 8.58 13.31
C PHE A 156 2.48 9.39 14.17
N GLY A 157 1.61 8.70 14.90
CA GLY A 157 0.70 9.29 15.89
C GLY A 157 1.43 9.69 17.17
N ASP A 158 2.51 8.96 17.49
CA ASP A 158 3.43 9.20 18.58
C ASP A 158 4.87 9.07 18.09
N THR A 159 5.58 10.19 18.01
CA THR A 159 6.97 10.22 17.51
C THR A 159 7.97 9.49 18.42
N SER A 160 7.65 9.21 19.67
CA SER A 160 8.49 8.42 20.56
C SER A 160 8.53 6.93 20.17
N LYS A 161 7.55 6.48 19.40
CA LYS A 161 7.43 5.11 18.88
C LYS A 161 8.11 4.89 17.53
N ILE A 162 8.79 5.89 16.99
CA ILE A 162 9.54 5.73 15.72
C ILE A 162 10.71 4.77 15.96
N PRO A 163 10.77 3.62 15.30
CA PRO A 163 11.89 2.70 15.43
C PRO A 163 13.20 3.38 15.00
N PRO A 164 14.32 3.11 15.68
CA PRO A 164 15.60 3.84 15.47
C PRO A 164 16.10 3.83 14.02
N ASP A 165 15.86 2.73 13.29
CA ASP A 165 16.31 2.51 11.91
C ASP A 165 15.35 3.06 10.84
N SER A 166 14.12 3.47 11.22
CA SER A 166 13.08 3.86 10.27
C SER A 166 13.46 5.05 9.40
N LEU A 167 13.97 6.12 10.00
CA LEU A 167 14.32 7.34 9.26
C LEU A 167 15.41 7.09 8.22
N GLU A 168 16.46 6.36 8.61
CA GLU A 168 17.56 6.02 7.72
C GLU A 168 17.09 5.03 6.63
N GLY A 169 16.40 3.98 7.02
CA GLY A 169 15.90 2.96 6.09
C GLY A 169 15.03 3.54 4.99
N TYR A 170 14.04 4.37 5.33
CA TYR A 170 13.19 5.02 4.33
C TYR A 170 13.92 6.08 3.49
N ARG A 171 15.02 6.64 3.97
CA ARG A 171 15.82 7.62 3.21
C ARG A 171 16.62 6.98 2.07
N ILE A 172 17.06 5.72 2.22
CA ILE A 172 17.92 5.03 1.24
C ILE A 172 17.42 5.09 -0.20
N PRO A 173 16.13 4.73 -0.51
CA PRO A 173 15.67 4.78 -1.89
C PRO A 173 15.41 6.21 -2.40
N ILE A 174 15.10 7.16 -1.52
CA ILE A 174 14.76 8.55 -1.89
C ILE A 174 15.95 9.30 -2.47
N LEU A 175 17.17 8.94 -2.06
CA LEU A 175 18.39 9.49 -2.63
C LEU A 175 18.59 9.12 -4.11
N LYS A 176 17.75 8.24 -4.65
CA LYS A 176 17.77 7.85 -6.06
C LYS A 176 16.78 8.71 -6.84
N ASN A 177 17.26 9.50 -7.79
CA ASN A 177 16.45 10.40 -8.62
C ASN A 177 15.19 9.71 -9.21
N ARG A 178 15.29 8.43 -9.61
CA ARG A 178 14.17 7.67 -10.16
C ARG A 178 12.98 7.55 -9.19
N VAL A 179 13.23 7.43 -7.88
CA VAL A 179 12.16 7.30 -6.87
C VAL A 179 11.39 8.62 -6.74
N LEU A 180 12.11 9.75 -6.79
CA LEU A 180 11.47 11.07 -6.81
C LEU A 180 10.65 11.28 -8.10
N HIS A 181 11.18 10.88 -9.25
CA HIS A 181 10.44 10.92 -10.52
C HIS A 181 9.18 10.07 -10.49
N HIS A 182 9.26 8.84 -9.95
CA HIS A 182 8.12 7.95 -9.77
C HIS A 182 7.05 8.59 -8.88
N GLY A 183 7.44 9.16 -7.72
CA GLY A 183 6.52 9.87 -6.84
C GLY A 183 5.82 11.05 -7.50
N LEU A 184 6.54 11.82 -8.32
CA LEU A 184 5.97 12.93 -9.09
C LEU A 184 5.00 12.46 -10.18
N HIS A 185 5.26 11.33 -10.84
CA HIS A 185 4.32 10.74 -11.80
C HIS A 185 3.02 10.30 -11.12
N ILE A 186 3.10 9.68 -9.94
CA ILE A 186 1.92 9.36 -9.13
C ILE A 186 1.15 10.63 -8.77
N ALA A 187 1.83 11.70 -8.31
CA ALA A 187 1.18 12.96 -7.95
C ALA A 187 0.44 13.60 -9.14
N ARG A 188 0.98 13.51 -10.36
CA ARG A 188 0.33 14.03 -11.58
C ARG A 188 -0.95 13.30 -11.93
N ASN A 189 -1.03 12.01 -11.64
CA ASN A 189 -2.19 11.17 -11.97
C ASN A 189 -3.19 11.07 -10.81
N TRP A 190 -2.90 11.67 -9.65
CA TRP A 190 -3.65 11.47 -8.40
C TRP A 190 -5.15 11.62 -8.53
N THR A 191 -5.62 12.68 -9.19
CA THR A 191 -7.05 12.95 -9.36
C THR A 191 -7.72 11.92 -10.27
N ALA A 192 -7.04 11.53 -11.36
CA ALA A 192 -7.54 10.50 -12.27
C ALA A 192 -7.59 9.12 -11.59
N ASP A 193 -6.55 8.78 -10.82
CA ASP A 193 -6.49 7.54 -10.05
C ASP A 193 -7.61 7.47 -9.00
N LEU A 194 -7.92 8.57 -8.30
CA LEU A 194 -9.05 8.59 -7.35
C LEU A 194 -10.40 8.38 -8.02
N ALA A 195 -10.62 8.98 -9.19
CA ALA A 195 -11.85 8.77 -9.95
C ALA A 195 -11.96 7.31 -10.45
N GLU A 196 -10.84 6.71 -10.86
CA GLU A 196 -10.80 5.31 -11.28
C GLU A 196 -11.04 4.35 -10.10
N LEU A 197 -10.50 4.65 -8.90
CA LEU A 197 -10.80 3.91 -7.67
C LEU A 197 -12.29 3.98 -7.32
N GLU A 198 -12.91 5.15 -7.43
CA GLU A 198 -14.34 5.31 -7.17
C GLU A 198 -15.19 4.42 -8.08
N ALA A 199 -14.83 4.35 -9.37
CA ALA A 199 -15.50 3.49 -10.36
C ALA A 199 -15.21 1.99 -10.16
N ALA A 200 -14.06 1.64 -9.54
CA ALA A 200 -13.65 0.26 -9.30
C ALA A 200 -14.34 -0.36 -8.06
N LEU A 201 -14.53 0.42 -7.01
CA LEU A 201 -15.03 -0.07 -5.71
C LEU A 201 -16.34 -0.87 -5.79
N PRO A 202 -17.38 -0.48 -6.55
CA PRO A 202 -18.59 -1.28 -6.64
C PRO A 202 -18.40 -2.68 -7.23
N LYS A 203 -17.33 -2.91 -8.01
CA LYS A 203 -17.05 -4.17 -8.68
C LYS A 203 -16.40 -5.21 -7.78
N ILE A 204 -15.81 -4.78 -6.64
CA ILE A 204 -14.99 -5.62 -5.76
C ILE A 204 -15.63 -5.89 -4.40
N ARG A 205 -16.92 -5.68 -4.28
CA ARG A 205 -17.67 -5.74 -3.01
C ARG A 205 -17.67 -7.11 -2.35
N ASP A 206 -17.45 -8.17 -3.13
CA ASP A 206 -17.55 -9.55 -2.67
C ASP A 206 -16.23 -10.09 -2.07
N TYR A 207 -15.10 -9.39 -2.25
CA TYR A 207 -13.84 -9.81 -1.65
C TYR A 207 -13.87 -9.70 -0.13
N PRO A 208 -13.56 -10.79 0.61
CA PRO A 208 -13.31 -10.71 2.05
C PRO A 208 -12.20 -9.70 2.32
N THR A 209 -12.49 -8.69 3.16
CA THR A 209 -11.59 -7.54 3.30
C THR A 209 -11.32 -7.20 4.76
N LEU A 210 -10.04 -7.05 5.11
CA LEU A 210 -9.60 -6.46 6.37
C LEU A 210 -9.13 -5.02 6.11
N LEU A 211 -9.70 -4.05 6.84
CA LEU A 211 -9.20 -2.70 6.89
C LEU A 211 -8.46 -2.48 8.21
N MET A 212 -7.28 -1.87 8.16
CA MET A 212 -6.43 -1.62 9.31
C MET A 212 -6.00 -0.15 9.32
N TRP A 213 -6.29 0.58 10.41
CA TRP A 213 -6.12 2.03 10.40
C TRP A 213 -5.73 2.61 11.75
N GLY A 214 -4.77 3.53 11.77
CA GLY A 214 -4.47 4.33 12.96
C GLY A 214 -5.47 5.48 13.12
N THR A 215 -5.95 5.73 14.35
CA THR A 215 -6.95 6.79 14.63
C THR A 215 -6.38 8.19 14.51
N LYS A 216 -5.04 8.35 14.58
CA LYS A 216 -4.31 9.60 14.38
C LYS A 216 -3.64 9.70 12.99
N ASP A 217 -4.11 8.93 12.01
CA ASP A 217 -3.56 9.00 10.65
C ASP A 217 -3.73 10.41 10.04
N SER A 218 -2.60 11.07 9.80
CA SER A 218 -2.53 12.43 9.23
C SER A 218 -2.41 12.42 7.71
N ALA A 219 -2.14 11.27 7.08
CA ALA A 219 -1.96 11.14 5.64
C ALA A 219 -3.22 10.65 4.92
N VAL A 220 -3.84 9.58 5.40
CA VAL A 220 -5.15 9.12 4.91
C VAL A 220 -6.08 9.04 6.12
N HIS A 221 -6.82 10.11 6.35
CA HIS A 221 -7.58 10.30 7.59
C HIS A 221 -8.50 9.11 7.91
N PHE A 222 -8.50 8.70 9.17
CA PHE A 222 -9.29 7.57 9.69
C PHE A 222 -10.78 7.68 9.32
N GLN A 223 -11.33 8.90 9.24
CA GLN A 223 -12.73 9.13 8.85
C GLN A 223 -13.09 8.55 7.48
N SER A 224 -12.09 8.31 6.61
CA SER A 224 -12.33 7.69 5.31
C SER A 224 -12.40 6.15 5.36
N ALA A 225 -12.03 5.53 6.48
CA ALA A 225 -12.02 4.08 6.63
C ALA A 225 -13.43 3.48 6.64
N GLU A 226 -14.37 4.11 7.36
CA GLU A 226 -15.74 3.59 7.46
C GLU A 226 -16.52 3.67 6.15
N PRO A 227 -16.50 4.77 5.36
CA PRO A 227 -17.05 4.77 4.01
C PRO A 227 -16.45 3.68 3.11
N LEU A 228 -15.13 3.45 3.19
CA LEU A 228 -14.47 2.38 2.45
C LEU A 228 -14.95 0.99 2.91
N ARG A 229 -15.04 0.75 4.23
CA ARG A 229 -15.53 -0.51 4.79
C ARG A 229 -16.93 -0.85 4.29
N ARG A 230 -17.84 0.13 4.25
CA ARG A 230 -19.24 -0.06 3.80
C ARG A 230 -19.36 -0.48 2.34
N ASN A 231 -18.29 -0.31 1.56
CA ASN A 231 -18.31 -0.78 0.17
C ASN A 231 -18.25 -2.31 0.07
N PHE A 232 -17.71 -3.00 1.06
CA PHE A 232 -17.51 -4.45 1.04
C PHE A 232 -18.63 -5.16 1.82
N LYS A 233 -19.13 -6.29 1.31
CA LYS A 233 -20.16 -7.10 1.97
C LYS A 233 -19.64 -7.82 3.21
N ASN A 234 -18.37 -8.27 3.14
CA ASN A 234 -17.69 -8.98 4.23
C ASN A 234 -16.39 -8.25 4.56
N ALA A 235 -16.47 -7.25 5.44
CA ALA A 235 -15.32 -6.46 5.84
C ALA A 235 -15.25 -6.20 7.34
N ARG A 236 -14.06 -6.37 7.90
CA ARG A 236 -13.69 -6.02 9.28
C ARG A 236 -12.81 -4.77 9.26
N LEU A 237 -13.08 -3.81 10.15
CA LEU A 237 -12.21 -2.66 10.40
C LEU A 237 -11.54 -2.82 11.77
N VAL A 238 -10.21 -2.77 11.79
CA VAL A 238 -9.38 -2.72 13.00
C VAL A 238 -8.81 -1.31 13.11
N ALA A 239 -9.18 -0.60 14.17
CA ALA A 239 -8.67 0.72 14.49
C ALA A 239 -7.59 0.61 15.58
N PHE A 240 -6.43 1.23 15.35
CA PHE A 240 -5.33 1.30 16.30
C PHE A 240 -5.36 2.68 16.98
N GLU A 241 -5.79 2.70 18.24
CA GLU A 241 -5.98 3.94 18.98
C GLU A 241 -4.66 4.66 19.24
N GLY A 242 -4.62 5.95 18.92
CA GLY A 242 -3.44 6.80 19.11
C GLY A 242 -2.32 6.61 18.09
N ILE A 243 -2.46 5.64 17.16
CA ILE A 243 -1.47 5.28 16.14
C ILE A 243 -1.70 6.12 14.86
N GLY A 244 -0.61 6.42 14.15
CA GLY A 244 -0.62 7.19 12.91
C GLY A 244 -0.84 6.36 11.66
N HIS A 245 -0.22 6.83 10.55
CA HIS A 245 -0.38 6.25 9.20
C HIS A 245 0.32 4.90 9.02
N LEU A 246 1.28 4.56 9.88
CA LEU A 246 2.15 3.39 9.73
C LEU A 246 1.95 2.40 10.89
N PRO A 247 0.75 1.79 11.06
CA PRO A 247 0.48 0.90 12.18
C PRO A 247 1.41 -0.31 12.23
N TYR A 248 1.92 -0.78 11.11
CA TYR A 248 2.91 -1.86 11.01
C TYR A 248 4.32 -1.48 11.51
N GLU A 249 4.57 -0.17 11.70
CA GLU A 249 5.81 0.38 12.28
C GLU A 249 5.60 0.77 13.75
N GLU A 250 4.47 1.42 14.04
CA GLU A 250 4.21 2.08 15.32
C GLU A 250 3.61 1.13 16.38
N ALA A 251 2.91 0.08 15.94
CA ALA A 251 2.29 -0.95 16.78
C ALA A 251 2.40 -2.34 16.12
N PRO A 252 3.63 -2.84 15.83
CA PRO A 252 3.84 -4.02 15.01
C PRO A 252 3.24 -5.28 15.62
N GLU A 253 3.25 -5.47 16.94
CA GLU A 253 2.70 -6.66 17.61
C GLU A 253 1.19 -6.74 17.42
N ASP A 254 0.45 -5.66 17.69
CA ASP A 254 -1.00 -5.61 17.56
C ASP A 254 -1.42 -5.70 16.09
N PHE A 255 -0.68 -5.03 15.21
CA PHE A 255 -0.89 -5.09 13.77
C PHE A 255 -0.74 -6.53 13.26
N ASN A 256 0.36 -7.18 13.56
CA ASN A 256 0.66 -8.54 13.09
C ASN A 256 -0.34 -9.56 13.66
N ARG A 257 -0.73 -9.43 14.94
CA ARG A 257 -1.74 -10.30 15.56
C ARG A 257 -3.08 -10.22 14.81
N ALA A 258 -3.59 -9.02 14.55
CA ALA A 258 -4.86 -8.82 13.84
C ALA A 258 -4.79 -9.33 12.38
N LEU A 259 -3.64 -9.17 11.74
CA LEU A 259 -3.40 -9.64 10.38
C LEU A 259 -3.36 -11.16 10.30
N VAL A 260 -2.59 -11.83 11.19
CA VAL A 260 -2.51 -13.30 11.26
C VAL A 260 -3.90 -13.89 11.57
N GLU A 261 -4.63 -13.33 12.52
CA GLU A 261 -5.99 -13.74 12.86
C GLU A 261 -6.91 -13.74 11.61
N PHE A 262 -6.87 -12.68 10.81
CA PHE A 262 -7.66 -12.59 9.58
C PHE A 262 -7.23 -13.63 8.54
N LEU A 263 -5.92 -13.78 8.32
CA LEU A 263 -5.37 -14.69 7.31
C LEU A 263 -5.56 -16.17 7.66
N THR A 264 -5.69 -16.52 8.95
CA THR A 264 -5.88 -17.91 9.39
C THR A 264 -7.34 -18.24 9.70
N SER A 265 -8.26 -17.27 9.70
CA SER A 265 -9.67 -17.47 9.99
C SER A 265 -10.39 -18.16 8.84
N SER A 266 -11.12 -19.23 9.14
CA SER A 266 -12.03 -19.92 8.19
C SER A 266 -13.28 -19.08 7.84
N GLN A 267 -13.64 -18.09 8.64
CA GLN A 267 -14.81 -17.23 8.39
C GLN A 267 -14.66 -16.34 7.15
N PHE A 268 -13.43 -16.11 6.68
CA PHE A 268 -13.12 -15.30 5.52
C PHE A 268 -12.58 -16.11 4.33
N SER A 269 -12.61 -17.45 4.40
CA SER A 269 -12.42 -18.27 3.19
C SER A 269 -13.62 -18.08 2.28
N GLN A 270 -13.39 -17.89 0.98
CA GLN A 270 -14.50 -17.90 0.03
C GLN A 270 -15.21 -19.26 0.18
N SER A 271 -16.48 -19.24 0.58
CA SER A 271 -17.32 -20.42 0.52
C SER A 271 -17.28 -20.90 -0.92
N GLY A 272 -16.67 -22.07 -1.12
CA GLY A 272 -16.60 -22.71 -2.42
C GLY A 272 -17.99 -22.73 -3.04
N SER A 273 -18.04 -22.37 -4.29
CA SER A 273 -19.17 -22.52 -5.18
C SER A 273 -19.76 -23.94 -5.06
N ASP A 274 -20.97 -24.04 -4.55
CA ASP A 274 -21.91 -25.10 -4.96
C ASP A 274 -22.52 -24.75 -6.31
#